data_c7d885eaa484fdc72c70d03788160ff9
#
_entry.id   c7d885eaa484fdc72c70d03788160ff9
#
_cell.length_a   1.000
_cell.length_b   1.000
_cell.length_c   1.000
_cell.angle_alpha   90.00
_cell.angle_beta   90.00
_cell.angle_gamma   90.00
#
_symmetry.space_group_name_H-M   'P 1'
#
loop_
_entity.id
_entity.type
_entity.pdbx_description
1 polymer ?
#
loop_
_entity_poly.entity_id
_entity_poly.type
_entity_poly.pdbx_seq_one_letter_code
_entity_poly.pdbx_strand_id
1 'polypeptide(L)'
;PSERGLDADGMLAAAARGDLGALVVGGVDVRDFADPDAVRAAIAAAPFVVSLEVRSSEVTRLADVVLPVAPPIEKNGTFINWEGRLRPFGQAVSARSLTDRDVLVRLAEEFGADLGITALSDLYAEANPLMDWEGAREAFAPVGAPPVPGVGEGQAVLAAHKPMLDA
;
A
#
# COMPACT_ATOMS: atom_id res chain seq x y z
N PRO A 1 15.76 8.73 -8.18
CA PRO A 1 16.46 7.45 -8.29
C PRO A 1 16.77 7.18 -9.76
N SER A 2 17.96 6.61 -10.04
CA SER A 2 18.39 6.28 -11.39
C SER A 2 17.82 4.94 -11.89
N GLU A 3 17.21 4.19 -11.02
CA GLU A 3 16.65 2.87 -11.29
C GLU A 3 15.20 2.78 -10.84
N ARG A 4 14.40 2.03 -11.59
CA ARG A 4 13.02 1.73 -11.24
C ARG A 4 12.99 0.78 -10.05
N GLY A 5 12.20 1.08 -9.02
CA GLY A 5 11.95 0.16 -7.91
C GLY A 5 11.12 -1.05 -8.34
N LEU A 6 11.03 -2.03 -7.46
CA LEU A 6 10.15 -3.19 -7.64
C LEU A 6 8.68 -2.77 -7.43
N ASP A 7 7.78 -3.37 -8.18
CA ASP A 7 6.35 -3.34 -7.90
C ASP A 7 6.00 -4.29 -6.74
N ALA A 8 4.73 -4.36 -6.36
CA ALA A 8 4.29 -5.17 -5.23
C ALA A 8 4.63 -6.65 -5.41
N ASP A 9 4.40 -7.21 -6.60
CA ASP A 9 4.70 -8.62 -6.89
C ASP A 9 6.22 -8.87 -6.85
N GLY A 10 7.01 -7.95 -7.38
CA GLY A 10 8.46 -8.00 -7.34
C GLY A 10 9.02 -7.92 -5.91
N MET A 11 8.45 -7.04 -5.06
CA MET A 11 8.83 -6.94 -3.64
C MET A 11 8.48 -8.21 -2.87
N LEU A 12 7.29 -8.77 -3.07
CA LEU A 12 6.89 -10.02 -2.43
C LEU A 12 7.74 -11.20 -2.89
N ALA A 13 8.04 -11.28 -4.19
CA ALA A 13 8.95 -12.30 -4.71
C ALA A 13 10.37 -12.17 -4.14
N ALA A 14 10.88 -10.94 -3.99
CA ALA A 14 12.18 -10.69 -3.37
C ALA A 14 12.19 -11.06 -1.88
N ALA A 15 11.13 -10.76 -1.15
CA ALA A 15 10.97 -11.19 0.25
C ALA A 15 10.98 -12.72 0.37
N ALA A 16 10.21 -13.40 -0.48
CA ALA A 16 10.13 -14.86 -0.48
C ALA A 16 11.49 -15.55 -0.78
N ARG A 17 12.36 -14.89 -1.55
CA ARG A 17 13.72 -15.38 -1.84
C ARG A 17 14.75 -14.99 -0.77
N GLY A 18 14.38 -14.15 0.21
CA GLY A 18 15.31 -13.64 1.22
C GLY A 18 16.25 -12.53 0.71
N ASP A 19 15.88 -11.86 -0.40
CA ASP A 19 16.67 -10.77 -0.98
C ASP A 19 16.47 -9.44 -0.23
N LEU A 20 15.46 -9.36 0.66
CA LEU A 20 15.13 -8.16 1.45
C LEU A 20 15.49 -8.35 2.92
N GLY A 21 16.09 -7.33 3.52
CA GLY A 21 16.37 -7.30 4.95
C GLY A 21 15.14 -6.97 5.81
N ALA A 22 14.18 -6.24 5.25
CA ALA A 22 12.95 -5.86 5.94
C ALA A 22 11.83 -5.51 4.94
N LEU A 23 10.58 -5.54 5.42
CA LEU A 23 9.41 -5.00 4.74
C LEU A 23 8.72 -3.96 5.63
N VAL A 24 8.30 -2.84 5.02
CA VAL A 24 7.35 -1.89 5.61
C VAL A 24 6.05 -2.00 4.84
N VAL A 25 4.98 -2.42 5.50
CA VAL A 25 3.69 -2.72 4.87
C VAL A 25 2.63 -1.82 5.47
N GLY A 26 1.94 -1.04 4.64
CA GLY A 26 0.89 -0.12 5.08
C GLY A 26 -0.43 -0.36 4.35
N GLY A 27 -1.52 -0.61 5.11
CA GLY A 27 -2.87 -0.69 4.59
C GLY A 27 -3.12 -1.81 3.56
N VAL A 28 -2.42 -2.94 3.69
CA VAL A 28 -2.52 -4.06 2.74
C VAL A 28 -3.48 -5.12 3.26
N ASP A 29 -4.45 -5.48 2.44
CA ASP A 29 -5.25 -6.70 2.64
C ASP A 29 -4.72 -7.79 1.70
N VAL A 30 -4.24 -8.90 2.28
CA VAL A 30 -3.67 -9.99 1.50
C VAL A 30 -4.66 -10.60 0.50
N ARG A 31 -5.96 -10.47 0.77
CA ARG A 31 -7.04 -10.96 -0.11
C ARG A 31 -7.21 -10.14 -1.39
N ASP A 32 -6.56 -8.98 -1.49
CA ASP A 32 -6.58 -8.15 -2.71
C ASP A 32 -5.60 -8.65 -3.78
N PHE A 33 -4.77 -9.62 -3.46
CA PHE A 33 -3.83 -10.25 -4.38
C PHE A 33 -4.41 -11.52 -5.01
N ALA A 34 -3.87 -11.87 -6.18
CA ALA A 34 -4.30 -13.07 -6.91
C ALA A 34 -4.04 -14.39 -6.14
N ASP A 35 -2.96 -14.42 -5.35
CA ASP A 35 -2.59 -15.55 -4.50
C ASP A 35 -2.33 -15.05 -3.05
N PRO A 36 -3.36 -15.01 -2.20
CA PRO A 36 -3.23 -14.57 -0.82
C PRO A 36 -2.28 -15.45 0.02
N ASP A 37 -2.16 -16.73 -0.28
CA ASP A 37 -1.30 -17.64 0.47
C ASP A 37 0.18 -17.38 0.14
N ALA A 38 0.50 -17.12 -1.12
CA ALA A 38 1.83 -16.69 -1.52
C ALA A 38 2.24 -15.36 -0.86
N VAL A 39 1.29 -14.40 -0.74
CA VAL A 39 1.54 -13.13 -0.05
C VAL A 39 1.83 -13.34 1.43
N ARG A 40 1.04 -14.16 2.12
CA ARG A 40 1.28 -14.51 3.54
C ARG A 40 2.66 -15.15 3.73
N ALA A 41 2.99 -16.09 2.85
CA ALA A 41 4.29 -16.78 2.90
C ALA A 41 5.46 -15.81 2.65
N ALA A 42 5.32 -14.90 1.70
CA ALA A 42 6.33 -13.88 1.41
C ALA A 42 6.56 -12.91 2.58
N ILE A 43 5.47 -12.42 3.20
CA ILE A 43 5.56 -11.56 4.39
C ILE A 43 6.22 -12.32 5.55
N ALA A 44 5.81 -13.56 5.79
CA ALA A 44 6.37 -14.39 6.86
C ALA A 44 7.84 -14.79 6.62
N ALA A 45 8.32 -14.78 5.39
CA ALA A 45 9.70 -15.06 5.03
C ALA A 45 10.63 -13.85 5.22
N ALA A 46 10.09 -12.64 5.28
CA ALA A 46 10.89 -11.44 5.49
C ALA A 46 11.53 -11.44 6.89
N PRO A 47 12.83 -11.13 7.02
CA PRO A 47 13.53 -11.16 8.31
C PRO A 47 13.00 -10.18 9.34
N PHE A 48 12.40 -9.07 8.90
CA PHE A 48 11.79 -8.08 9.77
C PHE A 48 10.64 -7.37 9.06
N VAL A 49 9.49 -7.28 9.71
CA VAL A 49 8.27 -6.70 9.14
C VAL A 49 7.73 -5.59 10.05
N VAL A 50 7.57 -4.41 9.50
CA VAL A 50 6.88 -3.28 10.13
C VAL A 50 5.53 -3.09 9.45
N SER A 51 4.45 -3.07 10.23
CA SER A 51 3.10 -2.83 9.71
C SER A 51 2.60 -1.46 10.16
N LEU A 52 2.17 -0.62 9.20
CA LEU A 52 1.43 0.62 9.44
C LEU A 52 -0.05 0.35 9.20
N GLU A 53 -0.85 0.29 10.26
CA GLU A 53 -2.24 -0.16 10.16
C GLU A 53 -3.19 0.63 11.06
N VAL A 54 -4.43 0.76 10.58
CA VAL A 54 -5.53 1.39 11.33
C VAL A 54 -6.20 0.40 12.29
N ARG A 55 -6.15 -0.89 11.94
CA ARG A 55 -6.82 -1.98 12.68
C ARG A 55 -6.01 -3.28 12.59
N SER A 56 -6.33 -4.23 13.47
CA SER A 56 -5.75 -5.57 13.37
C SER A 56 -6.11 -6.23 12.04
N SER A 57 -5.09 -6.78 11.37
CA SER A 57 -5.19 -7.43 10.07
C SER A 57 -4.37 -8.73 10.05
N GLU A 58 -4.37 -9.43 8.92
CA GLU A 58 -3.47 -10.58 8.76
C GLU A 58 -2.01 -10.12 8.76
N VAL A 59 -1.72 -8.97 8.15
CA VAL A 59 -0.37 -8.39 8.13
C VAL A 59 0.11 -8.02 9.53
N THR A 60 -0.73 -7.39 10.37
CA THR A 60 -0.35 -7.06 11.75
C THR A 60 -0.02 -8.29 12.60
N ARG A 61 -0.61 -9.45 12.28
CA ARG A 61 -0.29 -10.71 12.98
C ARG A 61 1.04 -11.33 12.56
N LEU A 62 1.51 -10.99 11.37
CA LEU A 62 2.80 -11.44 10.82
C LEU A 62 3.93 -10.45 11.09
N ALA A 63 3.61 -9.21 11.50
CA ALA A 63 4.59 -8.16 11.71
C ALA A 63 5.31 -8.27 13.05
N ASP A 64 6.60 -7.94 13.05
CA ASP A 64 7.42 -7.81 14.25
C ASP A 64 7.10 -6.53 15.02
N VAL A 65 6.75 -5.46 14.28
CA VAL A 65 6.38 -4.16 14.84
C VAL A 65 5.10 -3.68 14.16
N VAL A 66 4.13 -3.24 14.96
CA VAL A 66 2.91 -2.59 14.47
C VAL A 66 2.91 -1.13 14.92
N LEU A 67 2.85 -0.22 13.98
CA LEU A 67 2.73 1.22 14.20
C LEU A 67 1.30 1.64 13.85
N PRO A 68 0.45 1.94 14.85
CA PRO A 68 -0.90 2.40 14.60
C PRO A 68 -0.91 3.76 13.91
N VAL A 69 -1.66 3.87 12.80
CA VAL A 69 -1.77 5.12 12.04
C VAL A 69 -3.19 5.67 12.04
N ALA A 70 -3.31 6.97 11.83
CA ALA A 70 -4.58 7.66 11.81
C ALA A 70 -5.47 7.18 10.64
N PRO A 71 -6.75 6.86 10.89
CA PRO A 71 -7.69 6.57 9.82
C PRO A 71 -8.01 7.82 8.97
N PRO A 72 -8.57 7.68 7.77
CA PRO A 72 -8.85 8.83 6.88
C PRO A 72 -9.66 9.95 7.53
N ILE A 73 -10.58 9.61 8.44
CA ILE A 73 -11.39 10.60 9.16
C ILE A 73 -10.57 11.49 10.12
N GLU A 74 -9.41 11.03 10.56
CA GLU A 74 -8.51 11.70 11.50
C GLU A 74 -7.31 12.39 10.82
N LYS A 75 -7.25 12.41 9.48
CA LYS A 75 -6.16 13.02 8.72
C LYS A 75 -6.63 13.79 7.50
N ASN A 76 -5.76 14.63 6.94
CA ASN A 76 -5.94 15.22 5.62
C ASN A 76 -5.21 14.38 4.58
N GLY A 77 -5.70 14.35 3.36
CA GLY A 77 -5.04 13.63 2.27
C GLY A 77 -5.74 13.81 0.94
N THR A 78 -5.30 13.04 -0.02
CA THR A 78 -5.89 13.02 -1.36
C THR A 78 -5.90 11.57 -1.86
N PHE A 79 -7.07 11.09 -2.24
CA PHE A 79 -7.20 9.85 -3.01
C PHE A 79 -7.05 10.15 -4.50
N ILE A 80 -6.53 9.19 -5.23
CA ILE A 80 -6.57 9.18 -6.69
C ILE A 80 -7.55 8.08 -7.08
N ASN A 81 -8.61 8.45 -7.84
CA ASN A 81 -9.57 7.47 -8.29
C ASN A 81 -9.03 6.69 -9.51
N TRP A 82 -9.77 5.68 -9.98
CA TRP A 82 -9.40 4.85 -11.13
C TRP A 82 -9.27 5.64 -12.46
N GLU A 83 -9.87 6.83 -12.55
CA GLU A 83 -9.70 7.74 -13.69
C GLU A 83 -8.45 8.63 -13.58
N GLY A 84 -7.66 8.51 -12.51
CA GLY A 84 -6.52 9.37 -12.22
C GLY A 84 -6.88 10.74 -11.64
N ARG A 85 -8.13 10.96 -11.22
CA ARG A 85 -8.58 12.25 -10.67
C ARG A 85 -8.26 12.35 -9.18
N LEU A 86 -7.71 13.48 -8.79
CA LEU A 86 -7.46 13.83 -7.40
C LEU A 86 -8.78 14.08 -6.65
N ARG A 87 -8.90 13.49 -5.48
CA ARG A 87 -10.04 13.63 -4.57
C ARG A 87 -9.51 14.00 -3.19
N PRO A 88 -9.30 15.29 -2.91
CA PRO A 88 -8.84 15.73 -1.60
C PRO A 88 -9.92 15.50 -0.54
N PHE A 89 -9.50 15.17 0.67
CA PHE A 89 -10.34 15.07 1.83
C PHE A 89 -9.70 15.75 3.04
N GLY A 90 -10.53 16.31 3.89
CA GLY A 90 -10.14 16.99 5.11
C GLY A 90 -10.33 16.12 6.34
N GLN A 91 -9.58 16.43 7.38
CA GLN A 91 -9.74 15.85 8.70
C GLN A 91 -11.12 16.24 9.27
N ALA A 92 -11.91 15.28 9.71
CA ALA A 92 -13.23 15.49 10.27
C ALA A 92 -13.25 15.44 11.81
N VAL A 93 -12.33 14.68 12.42
CA VAL A 93 -12.18 14.57 13.87
C VAL A 93 -10.73 14.69 14.28
N SER A 94 -10.47 15.06 15.53
CA SER A 94 -9.12 15.19 16.06
C SER A 94 -8.37 13.86 16.00
N ALA A 95 -7.14 13.89 15.51
CA ALA A 95 -6.28 12.71 15.42
C ALA A 95 -5.89 12.21 16.81
N ARG A 96 -5.91 10.88 16.97
CA ARG A 96 -5.40 10.17 18.15
C ARG A 96 -4.07 9.48 17.87
N SER A 97 -3.78 9.23 16.59
CA SER A 97 -2.58 8.57 16.11
C SER A 97 -1.84 9.48 15.13
N LEU A 98 -0.58 9.18 14.87
CA LEU A 98 0.18 9.80 13.80
C LEU A 98 -0.38 9.39 12.44
N THR A 99 -0.22 10.25 11.44
CA THR A 99 -0.52 9.85 10.06
C THR A 99 0.59 8.93 9.54
N ASP A 100 0.31 8.16 8.49
CA ASP A 100 1.31 7.32 7.82
C ASP A 100 2.55 8.15 7.41
N ARG A 101 2.31 9.35 6.88
CA ARG A 101 3.35 10.31 6.52
C ARG A 101 4.23 10.64 7.73
N ASP A 102 3.62 11.02 8.85
CA ASP A 102 4.36 11.45 10.05
C ASP A 102 5.17 10.29 10.65
N VAL A 103 4.65 9.07 10.57
CA VAL A 103 5.38 7.86 10.97
C VAL A 103 6.60 7.65 10.07
N LEU A 104 6.43 7.75 8.74
CA LEU A 104 7.54 7.58 7.79
C LEU A 104 8.60 8.67 7.92
N VAL A 105 8.20 9.92 8.11
CA VAL A 105 9.14 11.04 8.35
C VAL A 105 9.96 10.78 9.61
N ARG A 106 9.31 10.46 10.74
CA ARG A 106 10.02 10.16 11.99
C ARG A 106 10.93 8.94 11.88
N LEU A 107 10.47 7.91 11.16
CA LEU A 107 11.30 6.74 10.93
C LEU A 107 12.56 7.08 10.12
N ALA A 108 12.43 7.92 9.10
CA ALA A 108 13.58 8.39 8.31
C ALA A 108 14.55 9.23 9.17
N GLU A 109 14.04 10.12 10.03
CA GLU A 109 14.83 10.92 10.97
C GLU A 109 15.67 10.02 11.91
N GLU A 110 15.08 8.94 12.45
CA GLU A 110 15.79 7.96 13.28
C GLU A 110 16.92 7.24 12.52
N PHE A 111 16.79 7.09 11.21
CA PHE A 111 17.85 6.58 10.34
C PHE A 111 18.84 7.66 9.88
N GLY A 112 18.69 8.92 10.32
CA GLY A 112 19.52 10.03 9.90
C GLY A 112 19.25 10.52 8.47
N ALA A 113 18.07 10.20 7.92
CA ALA A 113 17.61 10.64 6.62
C ALA A 113 16.56 11.75 6.77
N ASP A 114 16.67 12.80 5.93
CA ASP A 114 15.67 13.84 5.80
C ASP A 114 14.87 13.62 4.51
N LEU A 115 13.56 13.43 4.64
CA LEU A 115 12.66 13.31 3.48
C LEU A 115 12.25 14.66 2.89
N GLY A 116 12.62 15.78 3.51
CA GLY A 116 12.23 17.13 3.08
C GLY A 116 10.73 17.41 3.21
N ILE A 117 10.01 16.62 3.98
CA ILE A 117 8.55 16.72 4.16
C ILE A 117 8.25 17.15 5.59
N THR A 118 8.01 18.45 5.78
CA THR A 118 7.61 19.01 7.08
C THR A 118 6.10 19.24 7.18
N ALA A 119 5.46 19.51 6.02
CA ALA A 119 4.04 19.76 5.93
C ALA A 119 3.41 19.04 4.72
N LEU A 120 2.08 18.97 4.70
CA LEU A 120 1.35 18.38 3.56
C LEU A 120 1.59 19.16 2.24
N SER A 121 1.84 20.48 2.35
CA SER A 121 2.21 21.32 1.21
C SER A 121 3.49 20.86 0.50
N ASP A 122 4.47 20.36 1.24
CA ASP A 122 5.74 19.89 0.69
C ASP A 122 5.51 18.65 -0.16
N LEU A 123 4.66 17.75 0.34
CA LEU A 123 4.23 16.56 -0.40
C LEU A 123 3.49 16.92 -1.70
N TYR A 124 2.59 17.92 -1.65
CA TYR A 124 1.91 18.39 -2.86
C TYR A 124 2.85 19.08 -3.82
N ALA A 125 3.83 19.83 -3.34
CA ALA A 125 4.84 20.46 -4.21
C ALA A 125 5.67 19.42 -4.97
N GLU A 126 5.96 18.28 -4.35
CA GLU A 126 6.65 17.16 -5.00
C GLU A 126 5.72 16.37 -5.94
N ALA A 127 4.46 16.16 -5.56
CA ALA A 127 3.52 15.36 -6.34
C ALA A 127 2.94 16.08 -7.56
N ASN A 128 2.69 17.39 -7.46
CA ASN A 128 2.02 18.16 -8.53
C ASN A 128 2.69 18.04 -9.90
N PRO A 129 4.03 18.16 -10.06
CA PRO A 129 4.68 17.96 -11.35
C PRO A 129 4.46 16.59 -11.97
N LEU A 130 4.21 15.56 -11.14
CA LEU A 130 3.91 14.20 -11.60
C LEU A 130 2.45 14.04 -12.00
N MET A 131 1.55 14.81 -11.39
CA MET A 131 0.12 14.78 -11.69
C MET A 131 -0.21 15.47 -13.01
N ASP A 132 0.53 16.53 -13.35
CA ASP A 132 0.40 17.32 -14.59
C ASP A 132 1.31 16.79 -15.71
N TRP A 133 1.76 15.53 -15.62
CA TRP A 133 2.66 14.94 -16.58
C TRP A 133 2.04 14.81 -17.97
N GLU A 134 2.56 15.59 -18.93
CA GLU A 134 2.17 15.60 -20.34
C GLU A 134 3.13 14.79 -21.25
N GLY A 135 4.15 14.17 -20.66
CA GLY A 135 5.15 13.40 -21.39
C GLY A 135 4.66 12.00 -21.81
N ALA A 136 5.58 11.24 -22.40
CA ALA A 136 5.33 9.87 -22.81
C ALA A 136 4.90 9.01 -21.62
N ARG A 137 3.90 8.16 -21.81
CA ARG A 137 3.43 7.17 -20.85
C ARG A 137 3.79 5.79 -21.37
N GLU A 138 4.36 4.97 -20.49
CA GLU A 138 4.56 3.56 -20.84
C GLU A 138 3.22 2.89 -21.15
N ALA A 139 3.19 2.11 -22.23
CA ALA A 139 2.06 1.23 -22.47
C ALA A 139 2.01 0.16 -21.37
N PHE A 140 0.82 -0.07 -20.82
CA PHE A 140 0.65 -1.19 -19.89
C PHE A 140 0.98 -2.49 -20.60
N ALA A 141 1.78 -3.34 -19.97
CA ALA A 141 1.91 -4.71 -20.42
C ALA A 141 0.53 -5.37 -20.40
N PRO A 142 0.19 -6.17 -21.42
CA PRO A 142 -1.06 -6.91 -21.41
C PRO A 142 -1.11 -7.78 -20.15
N VAL A 143 -2.03 -7.48 -19.23
CA VAL A 143 -2.29 -8.34 -18.10
C VAL A 143 -3.10 -9.52 -18.62
N GLY A 144 -2.54 -10.73 -18.55
CA GLY A 144 -3.28 -11.93 -18.84
C GLY A 144 -4.55 -12.00 -17.98
N ALA A 145 -5.66 -12.42 -18.56
CA ALA A 145 -6.86 -12.66 -17.77
C ALA A 145 -6.50 -13.66 -16.65
N PRO A 146 -6.88 -13.39 -15.38
CA PRO A 146 -6.67 -14.35 -14.32
C PRO A 146 -7.37 -15.66 -14.70
N PRO A 147 -6.80 -16.82 -14.32
CA PRO A 147 -7.44 -18.08 -14.59
C PRO A 147 -8.83 -18.10 -13.91
N VAL A 148 -9.86 -18.28 -14.72
CA VAL A 148 -11.21 -18.46 -14.17
C VAL A 148 -11.23 -19.82 -13.49
N PRO A 149 -11.57 -19.90 -12.17
CA PRO A 149 -11.70 -21.18 -11.51
C PRO A 149 -12.66 -22.08 -12.27
N GLY A 150 -12.28 -23.34 -12.48
CA GLY A 150 -13.18 -24.32 -13.05
C GLY A 150 -14.44 -24.44 -12.19
N VAL A 151 -15.62 -24.31 -12.81
CA VAL A 151 -16.89 -24.38 -12.10
C VAL A 151 -17.37 -25.83 -12.18
N GLY A 152 -17.50 -26.49 -11.04
CA GLY A 152 -18.10 -27.81 -10.94
C GLY A 152 -19.62 -27.80 -11.14
N GLU A 153 -20.23 -28.98 -11.32
CA GLU A 153 -21.68 -29.11 -11.42
C GLU A 153 -22.36 -28.55 -10.15
N GLY A 154 -23.34 -27.67 -10.32
CA GLY A 154 -24.04 -27.00 -9.20
C GLY A 154 -23.27 -25.84 -8.57
N GLN A 155 -22.12 -25.44 -9.10
CA GLN A 155 -21.33 -24.31 -8.65
C GLN A 155 -21.42 -23.13 -9.64
N ALA A 156 -21.24 -21.92 -9.14
CA ALA A 156 -21.15 -20.71 -9.95
C ALA A 156 -20.06 -19.79 -9.40
N VAL A 157 -19.41 -19.04 -10.28
CA VAL A 157 -18.51 -17.96 -9.88
C VAL A 157 -19.32 -16.69 -9.70
N LEU A 158 -19.31 -16.12 -8.50
CA LEU A 158 -19.93 -14.83 -8.27
C LEU A 158 -19.03 -13.73 -8.81
N ALA A 159 -19.50 -13.02 -9.84
CA ALA A 159 -18.85 -11.80 -10.30
C ALA A 159 -19.20 -10.67 -9.32
N ALA A 160 -18.33 -10.42 -8.35
CA ALA A 160 -18.52 -9.40 -7.35
C ALA A 160 -17.23 -8.58 -7.16
N HIS A 161 -17.42 -7.31 -6.79
CA HIS A 161 -16.34 -6.51 -6.25
C HIS A 161 -16.25 -6.71 -4.74
N LYS A 162 -15.04 -6.53 -4.18
CA LYS A 162 -14.90 -6.42 -2.72
C LYS A 162 -15.80 -5.27 -2.26
N PRO A 163 -16.79 -5.52 -1.39
CA PRO A 163 -17.67 -4.45 -0.92
C PRO A 163 -16.85 -3.38 -0.21
N MET A 164 -17.10 -2.13 -0.54
CA MET A 164 -16.44 -1.00 0.12
C MET A 164 -16.83 -0.86 1.60
N LEU A 165 -17.83 -1.61 2.04
CA LEU A 165 -18.37 -1.61 3.39
C LEU A 165 -17.99 -2.84 4.22
N ASP A 166 -17.13 -3.72 3.70
CA ASP A 166 -16.56 -4.79 4.49
C ASP A 166 -15.53 -4.20 5.45
N ALA A 167 -16.03 -3.88 6.59
CA ALA A 167 -15.21 -3.55 7.74
C ALA A 167 -14.77 -4.83 8.45
#